data_3c4cb445012a9a032f5b68fbb8cf8ec6
#
_entry.id   3c4cb445012a9a032f5b68fbb8cf8ec6
#
_cell.length_a   1.000
_cell.length_b   1.000
_cell.length_c   1.000
_cell.angle_alpha   90.00
_cell.angle_beta   90.00
_cell.angle_gamma   90.00
#
_symmetry.space_group_name_H-M   'P 1'
#
loop_
_entity.id
_entity.type
_entity.pdbx_description
1 polymer ?
#
loop_
_entity_poly.entity_id
_entity_poly.type
_entity_poly.pdbx_seq_one_letter_code
_entity_poly.pdbx_strand_id
1 'polypeptide(L)'
;VTKAIVALGSNIRPRHNLPSGLTALTAHPAVTVLATSSLYETAPAGTGGGQPPFHNAAVLIDTPLDPASLRAVLRDIEAKHGRMRGTDRNAPRTLDLDVVAYEGFTGSIAGSQIPDPDLGVRPHVTVPAAEVAPDWALEPRGRTLLEVAGALRIDLKEIRPVTRELKPSIARYATEALMEPIEDEVYDAGEEARVRQTLLYLGEDPDREGLARTPLRVAKALDFLTSGYEMTLEEIVNNAIFESDADEMVVVKDIEFYSLCEHHMLPFFGKAAVAYLPRGRIIGLSKVARIVDMFSRRLQVQERLTNQIADAVAQALDPHGVAVIMEGSHFCMMMRGVQKQGSSMVTSAIRGGFRTDPRTRAEFFELINH
;
A
#
# COMPACT_ATOMS: atom_id res chain seq x y z
N VAL A 1 7.38 4.11 -30.90
CA VAL A 1 6.63 4.11 -29.64
C VAL A 1 5.16 4.14 -30.02
N THR A 2 4.36 3.25 -29.48
CA THR A 2 2.97 3.03 -29.84
C THR A 2 2.11 3.16 -28.58
N LYS A 3 0.92 3.73 -28.71
CA LYS A 3 0.01 3.91 -27.58
C LYS A 3 -0.79 2.63 -27.31
N ALA A 4 -1.02 2.35 -26.04
CA ALA A 4 -1.92 1.30 -25.60
C ALA A 4 -2.75 1.76 -24.40
N ILE A 5 -3.95 1.21 -24.29
CA ILE A 5 -4.83 1.38 -23.11
C ILE A 5 -4.78 0.07 -22.34
N VAL A 6 -4.39 0.16 -21.07
CA VAL A 6 -4.36 -0.98 -20.15
C VAL A 6 -5.43 -0.77 -19.08
N ALA A 7 -6.34 -1.74 -18.95
CA ALA A 7 -7.28 -1.78 -17.84
C ALA A 7 -6.63 -2.40 -16.61
N LEU A 8 -6.95 -1.86 -15.43
CA LEU A 8 -6.55 -2.36 -14.13
C LEU A 8 -7.79 -2.74 -13.34
N GLY A 9 -7.82 -3.94 -12.79
CA GLY A 9 -8.93 -4.43 -11.97
C GLY A 9 -8.44 -5.14 -10.72
N SER A 10 -9.16 -4.99 -9.61
CA SER A 10 -8.89 -5.72 -8.37
C SER A 10 -10.16 -5.79 -7.51
N ASN A 11 -10.37 -6.91 -6.81
CA ASN A 11 -11.37 -7.03 -5.75
C ASN A 11 -10.79 -7.66 -4.47
N ILE A 12 -9.47 -7.83 -4.41
CA ILE A 12 -8.73 -8.20 -3.21
C ILE A 12 -7.79 -7.04 -2.90
N ARG A 13 -7.97 -6.38 -1.75
CA ARG A 13 -7.19 -5.20 -1.36
C ARG A 13 -7.02 -4.17 -2.51
N PRO A 14 -8.12 -3.76 -3.18
CA PRO A 14 -8.02 -2.98 -4.42
C PRO A 14 -7.31 -1.63 -4.21
N ARG A 15 -7.47 -1.02 -3.04
CA ARG A 15 -6.81 0.25 -2.69
C ARG A 15 -5.30 0.11 -2.54
N HIS A 16 -4.80 -1.09 -2.31
CA HIS A 16 -3.37 -1.41 -2.27
C HIS A 16 -2.88 -1.93 -3.62
N ASN A 17 -3.56 -2.95 -4.16
CA ASN A 17 -3.07 -3.66 -5.32
C ASN A 17 -3.10 -2.82 -6.61
N LEU A 18 -4.08 -1.92 -6.78
CA LEU A 18 -4.14 -1.07 -7.97
C LEU A 18 -3.03 -0.01 -7.99
N PRO A 19 -2.79 0.78 -6.92
CA PRO A 19 -1.65 1.70 -6.88
C PRO A 19 -0.30 1.00 -6.99
N SER A 20 -0.14 -0.17 -6.34
CA SER A 20 1.08 -0.97 -6.42
C SER A 20 1.31 -1.53 -7.84
N GLY A 21 0.24 -2.01 -8.50
CA GLY A 21 0.29 -2.44 -9.90
C GLY A 21 0.64 -1.30 -10.85
N LEU A 22 0.08 -0.11 -10.64
CA LEU A 22 0.43 1.08 -11.40
C LEU A 22 1.90 1.47 -11.19
N THR A 23 2.39 1.42 -9.95
CA THR A 23 3.80 1.68 -9.63
C THR A 23 4.71 0.70 -10.35
N ALA A 24 4.40 -0.60 -10.33
CA ALA A 24 5.18 -1.62 -11.03
C ALA A 24 5.17 -1.41 -12.57
N LEU A 25 4.04 -1.00 -13.12
CA LEU A 25 3.91 -0.67 -14.54
C LEU A 25 4.75 0.56 -14.91
N THR A 26 4.68 1.62 -14.09
CA THR A 26 5.45 2.86 -14.29
C THR A 26 6.96 2.65 -14.16
N ALA A 27 7.39 1.72 -13.30
CA ALA A 27 8.80 1.38 -13.11
C ALA A 27 9.39 0.52 -14.24
N HIS A 28 8.55 -0.01 -15.14
CA HIS A 28 9.03 -0.84 -16.23
C HIS A 28 9.70 0.01 -17.33
N PRO A 29 10.97 -0.28 -17.71
CA PRO A 29 11.76 0.60 -18.59
C PRO A 29 11.19 0.78 -20.01
N ALA A 30 10.33 -0.14 -20.46
CA ALA A 30 9.67 -0.08 -21.77
C ALA A 30 8.24 0.48 -21.69
N VAL A 31 7.83 1.12 -20.59
CA VAL A 31 6.49 1.67 -20.40
C VAL A 31 6.59 3.11 -19.91
N THR A 32 5.91 4.02 -20.60
CA THR A 32 5.71 5.39 -20.14
C THR A 32 4.22 5.62 -19.92
N VAL A 33 3.81 5.86 -18.68
CA VAL A 33 2.42 6.19 -18.36
C VAL A 33 2.14 7.63 -18.74
N LEU A 34 1.15 7.86 -19.62
CA LEU A 34 0.75 9.17 -20.13
C LEU A 34 -0.42 9.76 -19.35
N ALA A 35 -1.39 8.92 -18.99
CA ALA A 35 -2.58 9.32 -18.24
C ALA A 35 -3.10 8.15 -17.39
N THR A 36 -3.77 8.48 -16.29
CA THR A 36 -4.48 7.54 -15.42
C THR A 36 -5.92 8.01 -15.23
N SER A 37 -6.87 7.08 -15.24
CA SER A 37 -8.27 7.39 -14.99
C SER A 37 -8.56 7.56 -13.49
N SER A 38 -9.76 8.06 -13.22
CA SER A 38 -10.40 7.89 -11.91
C SER A 38 -10.55 6.40 -11.57
N LEU A 39 -10.67 6.11 -10.27
CA LEU A 39 -10.97 4.77 -9.77
C LEU A 39 -12.48 4.58 -9.69
N TYR A 40 -12.98 3.49 -10.24
CA TYR A 40 -14.40 3.17 -10.30
C TYR A 40 -14.68 1.86 -9.58
N GLU A 41 -15.69 1.86 -8.72
CA GLU A 41 -16.22 0.66 -8.10
C GLU A 41 -17.36 0.08 -8.95
N THR A 42 -17.35 -1.23 -9.16
CA THR A 42 -18.37 -1.95 -9.95
C THR A 42 -18.78 -3.24 -9.27
N ALA A 43 -20.04 -3.61 -9.46
CA ALA A 43 -20.52 -4.92 -9.02
C ALA A 43 -19.78 -6.07 -9.74
N PRO A 44 -19.56 -7.22 -9.07
CA PRO A 44 -18.98 -8.39 -9.73
C PRO A 44 -19.84 -8.84 -10.91
N ALA A 45 -19.22 -9.15 -12.03
CA ALA A 45 -19.92 -9.74 -13.18
C ALA A 45 -20.23 -11.22 -12.90
N GLY A 46 -21.51 -11.60 -12.84
CA GLY A 46 -21.94 -13.00 -12.70
C GLY A 46 -23.00 -13.20 -11.62
N THR A 47 -23.70 -14.34 -11.66
CA THR A 47 -24.84 -14.69 -10.79
C THR A 47 -24.45 -15.30 -9.44
N GLY A 48 -23.18 -15.30 -9.05
CA GLY A 48 -22.69 -15.85 -7.79
C GLY A 48 -22.62 -14.76 -6.72
N GLY A 49 -23.66 -14.66 -5.87
CA GLY A 49 -23.61 -13.76 -4.72
C GLY A 49 -22.45 -14.08 -3.78
N GLY A 50 -21.78 -13.04 -3.27
CA GLY A 50 -20.76 -13.14 -2.22
C GLY A 50 -19.36 -12.70 -2.59
N GLN A 51 -19.11 -12.21 -3.81
CA GLN A 51 -17.83 -11.58 -4.15
C GLN A 51 -17.87 -10.05 -3.88
N PRO A 52 -16.77 -9.49 -3.40
CA PRO A 52 -16.68 -8.04 -3.20
C PRO A 52 -16.73 -7.29 -4.54
N PRO A 53 -17.11 -6.01 -4.50
CA PRO A 53 -17.03 -5.13 -5.64
C PRO A 53 -15.60 -5.07 -6.21
N PHE A 54 -15.52 -4.93 -7.54
CA PHE A 54 -14.27 -4.64 -8.22
C PHE A 54 -13.99 -3.14 -8.20
N HIS A 55 -12.74 -2.80 -8.01
CA HIS A 55 -12.25 -1.47 -8.37
C HIS A 55 -11.54 -1.56 -9.72
N ASN A 56 -11.90 -0.66 -10.62
CA ASN A 56 -11.40 -0.63 -11.99
C ASN A 56 -10.86 0.75 -12.33
N ALA A 57 -9.80 0.77 -13.13
CA ALA A 57 -9.20 1.97 -13.70
C ALA A 57 -8.65 1.65 -15.09
N ALA A 58 -8.22 2.66 -15.80
CA ALA A 58 -7.45 2.52 -17.03
C ALA A 58 -6.23 3.44 -17.02
N VAL A 59 -5.20 3.04 -17.74
CA VAL A 59 -4.03 3.87 -18.01
C VAL A 59 -3.76 3.92 -19.51
N LEU A 60 -3.40 5.09 -20.00
CA LEU A 60 -2.85 5.28 -21.32
C LEU A 60 -1.32 5.23 -21.21
N ILE A 61 -0.69 4.39 -21.99
CA ILE A 61 0.75 4.23 -22.01
C ILE A 61 1.34 4.42 -23.40
N ASP A 62 2.59 4.85 -23.45
CA ASP A 62 3.49 4.71 -24.60
C ASP A 62 4.43 3.53 -24.37
N THR A 63 4.62 2.69 -25.41
CA THR A 63 5.53 1.53 -25.31
C THR A 63 6.14 1.17 -26.67
N PRO A 64 7.41 0.73 -26.74
CA PRO A 64 8.00 0.11 -27.93
C PRO A 64 7.68 -1.38 -28.04
N LEU A 65 7.05 -1.99 -27.03
CA LEU A 65 6.72 -3.40 -27.01
C LEU A 65 5.57 -3.71 -27.96
N ASP A 66 5.65 -4.76 -28.72
CA ASP A 66 4.48 -5.30 -29.44
C ASP A 66 3.41 -5.81 -28.46
N PRO A 67 2.16 -6.02 -28.92
CA PRO A 67 1.07 -6.40 -28.00
C PRO A 67 1.31 -7.70 -27.24
N ALA A 68 2.05 -8.67 -27.81
CA ALA A 68 2.34 -9.95 -27.14
C ALA A 68 3.38 -9.76 -26.02
N SER A 69 4.41 -8.99 -26.28
CA SER A 69 5.46 -8.64 -25.32
C SER A 69 4.90 -7.78 -24.19
N LEU A 70 4.06 -6.79 -24.51
CA LEU A 70 3.36 -5.99 -23.47
C LEU A 70 2.51 -6.89 -22.56
N ARG A 71 1.75 -7.82 -23.16
CA ARG A 71 0.93 -8.74 -22.37
C ARG A 71 1.78 -9.64 -21.46
N ALA A 72 2.97 -10.07 -21.90
CA ALA A 72 3.88 -10.85 -21.07
C ALA A 72 4.37 -10.04 -19.85
N VAL A 73 4.69 -8.77 -20.04
CA VAL A 73 5.06 -7.84 -18.95
C VAL A 73 3.91 -7.67 -17.96
N LEU A 74 2.69 -7.44 -18.43
CA LEU A 74 1.52 -7.30 -17.56
C LEU A 74 1.28 -8.57 -16.72
N ARG A 75 1.42 -9.75 -17.33
CA ARG A 75 1.30 -11.04 -16.62
C ARG A 75 2.39 -11.23 -15.54
N ASP A 76 3.62 -10.79 -15.79
CA ASP A 76 4.70 -10.84 -14.81
C ASP A 76 4.38 -9.93 -13.61
N ILE A 77 3.85 -8.73 -13.87
CA ILE A 77 3.39 -7.82 -12.81
C ILE A 77 2.26 -8.46 -12.00
N GLU A 78 1.24 -9.02 -12.64
CA GLU A 78 0.14 -9.73 -11.95
C GLU A 78 0.68 -10.87 -11.06
N ALA A 79 1.59 -11.70 -11.57
CA ALA A 79 2.18 -12.82 -10.83
C ALA A 79 2.94 -12.36 -9.59
N LYS A 80 3.71 -11.26 -9.69
CA LYS A 80 4.40 -10.64 -8.57
C LYS A 80 3.45 -10.08 -7.51
N HIS A 81 2.20 -9.75 -7.90
CA HIS A 81 1.13 -9.31 -7.00
C HIS A 81 0.25 -10.48 -6.51
N GLY A 82 0.74 -11.70 -6.60
CA GLY A 82 0.08 -12.88 -6.03
C GLY A 82 -1.15 -13.35 -6.80
N ARG A 83 -1.31 -12.98 -8.08
CA ARG A 83 -2.41 -13.49 -8.89
C ARG A 83 -2.25 -14.99 -9.13
N MET A 84 -3.19 -15.77 -8.67
CA MET A 84 -3.29 -17.20 -8.96
C MET A 84 -4.34 -17.44 -10.08
N ARG A 85 -3.93 -18.08 -11.16
CA ARG A 85 -4.81 -18.46 -12.27
C ARG A 85 -5.36 -19.86 -11.99
N GLY A 86 -6.68 -19.96 -11.77
CA GLY A 86 -7.41 -21.22 -11.61
C GLY A 86 -8.33 -21.50 -12.80
N THR A 87 -9.11 -22.56 -12.68
CA THR A 87 -10.16 -22.94 -13.66
C THR A 87 -11.38 -22.02 -13.59
N ASP A 88 -11.60 -21.36 -12.46
CA ASP A 88 -12.68 -20.38 -12.28
C ASP A 88 -12.26 -19.00 -12.80
N ARG A 89 -12.86 -18.59 -13.91
CA ARG A 89 -12.63 -17.29 -14.55
C ARG A 89 -13.16 -16.10 -13.72
N ASN A 90 -14.05 -16.36 -12.78
CA ASN A 90 -14.68 -15.33 -11.93
C ASN A 90 -14.08 -15.29 -10.52
N ALA A 91 -13.01 -16.04 -10.25
CA ALA A 91 -12.34 -16.01 -8.96
C ALA A 91 -11.89 -14.59 -8.56
N PRO A 92 -11.91 -14.25 -7.26
CA PRO A 92 -11.37 -12.98 -6.76
C PRO A 92 -9.92 -12.75 -7.21
N ARG A 93 -9.57 -11.48 -7.49
CA ARG A 93 -8.29 -11.12 -8.11
C ARG A 93 -7.56 -10.05 -7.32
N THR A 94 -6.30 -10.33 -7.00
CA THR A 94 -5.40 -9.34 -6.39
C THR A 94 -5.12 -8.19 -7.36
N LEU A 95 -4.76 -8.51 -8.59
CA LEU A 95 -4.51 -7.57 -9.66
C LEU A 95 -4.84 -8.22 -11.00
N ASP A 96 -5.53 -7.50 -11.87
CA ASP A 96 -5.85 -7.87 -13.25
C ASP A 96 -5.39 -6.76 -14.17
N LEU A 97 -4.53 -7.06 -15.11
CA LEU A 97 -3.99 -6.10 -16.09
C LEU A 97 -4.24 -6.62 -17.50
N ASP A 98 -5.12 -5.96 -18.23
CA ASP A 98 -5.46 -6.36 -19.59
C ASP A 98 -5.23 -5.22 -20.59
N VAL A 99 -4.65 -5.56 -21.75
CA VAL A 99 -4.55 -4.64 -22.88
C VAL A 99 -5.93 -4.54 -23.55
N VAL A 100 -6.61 -3.42 -23.35
CA VAL A 100 -7.98 -3.21 -23.92
C VAL A 100 -7.96 -2.57 -25.31
N ALA A 101 -6.93 -1.80 -25.64
CA ALA A 101 -6.71 -1.27 -26.98
C ALA A 101 -5.22 -1.07 -27.23
N TYR A 102 -4.82 -1.21 -28.49
CA TYR A 102 -3.44 -1.02 -28.93
C TYR A 102 -3.46 -0.34 -30.30
N GLU A 103 -2.73 0.77 -30.42
CA GLU A 103 -2.72 1.57 -31.64
C GLU A 103 -2.19 0.79 -32.84
N GLY A 104 -2.97 0.78 -33.93
CA GLY A 104 -2.60 0.07 -35.18
C GLY A 104 -2.69 -1.46 -35.10
N PHE A 105 -3.27 -2.04 -34.02
CA PHE A 105 -3.42 -3.48 -33.89
C PHE A 105 -4.88 -3.88 -33.62
N THR A 106 -5.34 -4.86 -34.40
CA THR A 106 -6.63 -5.55 -34.19
C THR A 106 -6.42 -7.05 -34.41
N GLY A 107 -6.73 -7.86 -33.41
CA GLY A 107 -6.54 -9.31 -33.47
C GLY A 107 -6.58 -9.99 -32.13
N SER A 108 -6.24 -11.29 -32.09
CA SER A 108 -6.20 -12.07 -30.85
C SER A 108 -4.78 -12.43 -30.49
N ILE A 109 -4.41 -12.22 -29.20
CA ILE A 109 -3.11 -12.56 -28.66
C ILE A 109 -3.29 -13.40 -27.40
N ALA A 110 -2.76 -14.61 -27.41
CA ALA A 110 -2.80 -15.54 -26.27
C ALA A 110 -4.21 -15.69 -25.65
N GLY A 111 -5.23 -15.72 -26.52
CA GLY A 111 -6.63 -15.92 -26.14
C GLY A 111 -7.38 -14.66 -25.69
N SER A 112 -6.77 -13.47 -25.76
CA SER A 112 -7.46 -12.19 -25.58
C SER A 112 -7.56 -11.44 -26.89
N GLN A 113 -8.72 -10.86 -27.13
CA GLN A 113 -9.01 -10.03 -28.30
C GLN A 113 -8.57 -8.58 -28.01
N ILE A 114 -7.98 -7.91 -29.00
CA ILE A 114 -7.64 -6.49 -28.99
C ILE A 114 -8.24 -5.86 -30.25
N PRO A 115 -9.08 -4.83 -30.15
CA PRO A 115 -9.65 -4.25 -28.93
C PRO A 115 -10.46 -5.25 -28.10
N ASP A 116 -10.49 -5.05 -26.76
CA ASP A 116 -11.27 -5.88 -25.87
C ASP A 116 -12.76 -5.85 -26.26
N PRO A 117 -13.46 -7.00 -26.35
CA PRO A 117 -14.87 -7.06 -26.71
C PRO A 117 -15.80 -6.28 -25.77
N ASP A 118 -15.40 -6.09 -24.51
CA ASP A 118 -16.15 -5.33 -23.52
C ASP A 118 -15.95 -3.81 -23.68
N LEU A 119 -14.95 -3.40 -24.46
CA LEU A 119 -14.71 -1.98 -24.78
C LEU A 119 -15.83 -1.45 -25.69
N GLY A 120 -16.56 -0.46 -25.21
CA GLY A 120 -17.75 0.08 -25.87
C GLY A 120 -19.05 -0.63 -25.51
N VAL A 121 -18.98 -1.66 -24.67
CA VAL A 121 -20.16 -2.47 -24.24
C VAL A 121 -20.35 -2.38 -22.73
N ARG A 122 -19.28 -2.55 -21.96
CA ARG A 122 -19.34 -2.56 -20.50
C ARG A 122 -18.79 -1.28 -19.88
N PRO A 123 -19.56 -0.64 -18.97
CA PRO A 123 -19.15 0.61 -18.33
C PRO A 123 -17.79 0.54 -17.63
N HIS A 124 -17.47 -0.55 -16.94
CA HIS A 124 -16.25 -0.69 -16.15
C HIS A 124 -14.96 -0.77 -16.98
N VAL A 125 -15.05 -1.06 -18.26
CA VAL A 125 -13.93 -1.00 -19.21
C VAL A 125 -13.97 0.33 -19.98
N THR A 126 -15.17 0.71 -20.46
CA THR A 126 -15.31 1.83 -21.41
C THR A 126 -15.15 3.19 -20.74
N VAL A 127 -15.72 3.39 -19.55
CA VAL A 127 -15.68 4.70 -18.86
C VAL A 127 -14.24 5.08 -18.48
N PRO A 128 -13.46 4.23 -17.79
CA PRO A 128 -12.07 4.55 -17.51
C PRO A 128 -11.21 4.73 -18.77
N ALA A 129 -11.45 3.92 -19.82
CA ALA A 129 -10.71 4.04 -21.08
C ALA A 129 -11.02 5.37 -21.80
N ALA A 130 -12.28 5.81 -21.81
CA ALA A 130 -12.69 7.09 -22.38
C ALA A 130 -12.11 8.29 -21.62
N GLU A 131 -11.89 8.16 -20.31
CA GLU A 131 -11.28 9.21 -19.49
C GLU A 131 -9.81 9.44 -19.85
N VAL A 132 -9.05 8.37 -20.15
CA VAL A 132 -7.61 8.49 -20.48
C VAL A 132 -7.33 8.69 -21.95
N ALA A 133 -8.26 8.30 -22.84
CA ALA A 133 -8.10 8.39 -24.29
C ALA A 133 -9.43 8.74 -24.98
N PRO A 134 -10.02 9.93 -24.72
CA PRO A 134 -11.34 10.29 -25.22
C PRO A 134 -11.46 10.24 -26.74
N ASP A 135 -10.40 10.61 -27.45
CA ASP A 135 -10.35 10.70 -28.91
C ASP A 135 -9.95 9.38 -29.60
N TRP A 136 -9.76 8.30 -28.82
CA TRP A 136 -9.40 6.99 -29.39
C TRP A 136 -10.53 6.45 -30.25
N ALA A 137 -10.25 6.26 -31.53
CA ALA A 137 -11.23 5.76 -32.48
C ALA A 137 -11.39 4.25 -32.40
N LEU A 138 -12.62 3.76 -32.29
CA LEU A 138 -12.97 2.34 -32.34
C LEU A 138 -13.41 1.96 -33.77
N GLU A 139 -12.65 1.07 -34.40
CA GLU A 139 -13.02 0.49 -35.70
C GLU A 139 -14.19 -0.52 -35.52
N PRO A 140 -15.02 -0.74 -36.54
CA PRO A 140 -14.98 -0.17 -37.92
C PRO A 140 -15.79 1.14 -38.12
N ARG A 141 -16.40 1.67 -37.05
CA ARG A 141 -17.33 2.83 -37.17
C ARG A 141 -16.70 4.18 -36.94
N GLY A 142 -15.44 4.24 -36.57
CA GLY A 142 -14.68 5.47 -36.33
C GLY A 142 -15.20 6.34 -35.16
N ARG A 143 -16.13 5.81 -34.33
CA ARG A 143 -16.58 6.54 -33.14
C ARG A 143 -15.49 6.56 -32.08
N THR A 144 -15.36 7.72 -31.44
CA THR A 144 -14.41 7.88 -30.35
C THR A 144 -14.88 7.17 -29.06
N LEU A 145 -13.94 6.87 -28.15
CA LEU A 145 -14.29 6.31 -26.83
C LEU A 145 -15.21 7.24 -26.05
N LEU A 146 -15.04 8.55 -26.17
CA LEU A 146 -15.92 9.55 -25.54
C LEU A 146 -17.36 9.43 -26.05
N GLU A 147 -17.54 9.35 -27.39
CA GLU A 147 -18.86 9.20 -28.00
C GLU A 147 -19.53 7.87 -27.60
N VAL A 148 -18.75 6.80 -27.52
CA VAL A 148 -19.24 5.48 -27.14
C VAL A 148 -19.60 5.43 -25.65
N ALA A 149 -18.76 5.99 -24.78
CA ALA A 149 -19.03 6.09 -23.34
C ALA A 149 -20.28 6.94 -23.08
N GLY A 150 -20.45 8.06 -23.80
CA GLY A 150 -21.63 8.91 -23.69
C GLY A 150 -22.93 8.25 -24.15
N ALA A 151 -22.83 7.25 -25.06
CA ALA A 151 -23.97 6.48 -25.54
C ALA A 151 -24.37 5.30 -24.62
N LEU A 152 -23.50 4.90 -23.70
CA LEU A 152 -23.81 3.86 -22.73
C LEU A 152 -24.89 4.34 -21.75
N ARG A 153 -25.92 3.53 -21.55
CA ARG A 153 -26.88 3.73 -20.45
C ARG A 153 -26.19 3.29 -19.15
N ILE A 154 -25.55 4.22 -18.46
CA ILE A 154 -24.84 3.97 -17.23
C ILE A 154 -25.82 4.03 -16.06
N ASP A 155 -26.08 2.91 -15.40
CA ASP A 155 -26.72 2.90 -14.08
C ASP A 155 -25.63 3.17 -13.03
N LEU A 156 -25.81 4.22 -12.23
CA LEU A 156 -24.91 4.57 -11.13
C LEU A 156 -24.81 3.47 -10.06
N LYS A 157 -25.72 2.48 -10.10
CA LYS A 157 -25.62 1.26 -9.30
C LYS A 157 -24.61 0.24 -9.85
N GLU A 158 -24.29 0.34 -11.15
CA GLU A 158 -23.35 -0.57 -11.82
C GLU A 158 -21.92 -0.06 -11.79
N ILE A 159 -21.72 1.26 -11.77
CA ILE A 159 -20.40 1.89 -11.71
C ILE A 159 -20.48 3.22 -10.97
N ARG A 160 -19.63 3.40 -9.97
CA ARG A 160 -19.51 4.66 -9.24
C ARG A 160 -18.04 5.10 -9.10
N PRO A 161 -17.72 6.39 -9.24
CA PRO A 161 -16.39 6.88 -8.99
C PRO A 161 -16.05 6.81 -7.49
N VAL A 162 -14.85 6.28 -7.17
CA VAL A 162 -14.32 6.19 -5.79
C VAL A 162 -13.32 7.30 -5.53
N THR A 163 -12.47 7.61 -6.51
CA THR A 163 -11.52 8.72 -6.46
C THR A 163 -11.48 9.42 -7.80
N ARG A 164 -10.97 10.66 -7.83
CA ARG A 164 -10.83 11.42 -9.08
C ARG A 164 -9.67 10.99 -9.97
N GLU A 165 -8.71 10.20 -9.45
CA GLU A 165 -7.52 9.79 -10.18
C GLU A 165 -6.86 8.62 -9.45
N LEU A 166 -6.46 7.59 -10.17
CA LEU A 166 -5.59 6.54 -9.66
C LEU A 166 -4.18 7.11 -9.57
N LYS A 167 -3.60 7.11 -8.38
CA LYS A 167 -2.23 7.56 -8.15
C LYS A 167 -1.34 6.37 -7.81
N PRO A 168 -0.05 6.41 -8.19
CA PRO A 168 0.93 5.47 -7.64
C PRO A 168 0.91 5.51 -6.12
N SER A 169 1.22 4.39 -5.48
CA SER A 169 1.17 4.24 -4.03
C SER A 169 1.96 5.33 -3.31
N ILE A 170 1.28 6.27 -2.70
CA ILE A 170 1.85 7.25 -1.78
C ILE A 170 1.00 7.22 -0.51
N ALA A 171 1.67 7.11 0.63
CA ALA A 171 1.17 7.00 1.99
C ALA A 171 -0.08 7.87 2.34
N ARG A 172 -1.26 7.52 1.83
CA ARG A 172 -2.53 8.14 2.20
C ARG A 172 -3.33 7.34 3.23
N TYR A 173 -2.88 6.13 3.56
CA TYR A 173 -3.67 5.19 4.36
C TYR A 173 -3.77 5.51 5.86
N ALA A 174 -2.93 6.40 6.38
CA ALA A 174 -2.92 6.68 7.81
C ALA A 174 -4.12 7.52 8.31
N THR A 175 -4.77 8.29 7.43
CA THR A 175 -5.82 9.24 7.85
C THR A 175 -7.24 8.73 7.55
N GLU A 176 -7.43 7.87 6.55
CA GLU A 176 -8.75 7.34 6.17
C GLU A 176 -9.21 6.14 7.01
N ALA A 177 -8.27 5.44 7.66
CA ALA A 177 -8.58 4.29 8.52
C ALA A 177 -9.38 4.65 9.79
N LEU A 178 -9.50 5.94 10.11
CA LEU A 178 -10.22 6.45 11.28
C LEU A 178 -11.66 6.89 10.99
N MET A 179 -12.11 6.88 9.72
CA MET A 179 -13.49 7.22 9.39
C MET A 179 -14.42 6.02 9.61
N GLU A 180 -15.55 6.25 10.28
CA GLU A 180 -16.55 5.21 10.48
C GLU A 180 -17.10 4.70 9.15
N PRO A 181 -17.18 3.38 8.93
CA PRO A 181 -17.54 2.80 7.64
C PRO A 181 -19.04 2.93 7.32
N ILE A 182 -19.36 3.07 6.04
CA ILE A 182 -20.71 2.95 5.49
C ILE A 182 -21.21 1.48 5.67
N GLU A 183 -22.47 1.27 5.93
CA GLU A 183 -23.03 -0.01 6.43
C GLU A 183 -22.78 -1.27 5.57
N ASP A 184 -22.49 -1.12 4.27
CA ASP A 184 -22.27 -2.24 3.33
C ASP A 184 -20.84 -2.29 2.74
N GLU A 185 -19.84 -1.69 3.42
CA GLU A 185 -18.48 -1.64 2.91
C GLU A 185 -17.75 -2.97 3.07
N VAL A 186 -17.26 -3.54 1.96
CA VAL A 186 -16.25 -4.62 1.94
C VAL A 186 -14.89 -3.99 1.66
N TYR A 187 -13.91 -4.22 2.52
CA TYR A 187 -12.57 -3.67 2.41
C TYR A 187 -11.60 -4.65 1.72
N ASP A 188 -11.51 -5.87 2.24
CA ASP A 188 -10.75 -6.98 1.68
C ASP A 188 -11.49 -8.28 1.93
N ALA A 189 -12.17 -8.78 0.91
CA ALA A 189 -12.99 -10.00 1.05
C ALA A 189 -12.17 -11.24 1.40
N GLY A 190 -10.92 -11.32 0.94
CA GLY A 190 -10.05 -12.45 1.26
C GLY A 190 -9.66 -12.47 2.73
N GLU A 191 -9.28 -11.32 3.27
CA GLU A 191 -8.95 -11.19 4.69
C GLU A 191 -10.19 -11.28 5.56
N GLU A 192 -11.28 -10.63 5.17
CA GLU A 192 -12.54 -10.72 5.89
C GLU A 192 -13.07 -12.17 5.98
N ALA A 193 -12.94 -12.95 4.90
CA ALA A 193 -13.28 -14.36 4.92
C ALA A 193 -12.38 -15.17 5.88
N ARG A 194 -11.08 -14.88 5.95
CA ARG A 194 -10.15 -15.52 6.90
C ARG A 194 -10.51 -15.19 8.35
N VAL A 195 -10.82 -13.93 8.64
CA VAL A 195 -11.26 -13.50 9.96
C VAL A 195 -12.58 -14.18 10.34
N ARG A 196 -13.54 -14.29 9.40
CA ARG A 196 -14.78 -15.02 9.62
C ARG A 196 -14.53 -16.50 9.95
N GLN A 197 -13.62 -17.16 9.23
CA GLN A 197 -13.23 -18.54 9.54
C GLN A 197 -12.56 -18.65 10.93
N THR A 198 -11.77 -17.66 11.30
CA THR A 198 -11.16 -17.59 12.64
C THR A 198 -12.23 -17.49 13.73
N LEU A 199 -13.28 -16.67 13.55
CA LEU A 199 -14.40 -16.58 14.48
C LEU A 199 -15.12 -17.92 14.64
N LEU A 200 -15.41 -18.61 13.53
CA LEU A 200 -16.01 -19.95 13.54
C LEU A 200 -15.11 -20.97 14.25
N TYR A 201 -13.78 -20.93 14.02
CA TYR A 201 -12.82 -21.80 14.70
C TYR A 201 -12.81 -21.58 16.22
N LEU A 202 -13.03 -20.34 16.66
CA LEU A 202 -13.13 -19.98 18.09
C LEU A 202 -14.49 -20.41 18.71
N GLY A 203 -15.43 -20.91 17.90
CA GLY A 203 -16.77 -21.28 18.35
C GLY A 203 -17.76 -20.13 18.42
N GLU A 204 -17.44 -19.01 17.79
CA GLU A 204 -18.29 -17.81 17.73
C GLU A 204 -19.21 -17.82 16.52
N ASP A 205 -20.36 -17.16 16.65
CA ASP A 205 -21.25 -16.85 15.53
C ASP A 205 -20.83 -15.52 14.88
N PRO A 206 -20.23 -15.55 13.68
CA PRO A 206 -19.77 -14.34 13.03
C PRO A 206 -20.91 -13.41 12.55
N ASP A 207 -22.15 -13.89 12.53
CA ASP A 207 -23.32 -13.12 12.09
C ASP A 207 -24.04 -12.42 13.26
N ARG A 208 -23.68 -12.72 14.52
CA ARG A 208 -24.23 -12.00 15.66
C ARG A 208 -23.83 -10.51 15.62
N GLU A 209 -24.73 -9.63 16.06
CA GLU A 209 -24.64 -8.18 15.96
C GLU A 209 -23.23 -7.61 16.33
N GLY A 210 -22.64 -8.07 17.43
CA GLY A 210 -21.33 -7.61 17.88
C GLY A 210 -20.15 -8.04 17.01
N LEU A 211 -20.29 -9.11 16.19
CA LEU A 211 -19.23 -9.69 15.35
C LEU A 211 -19.46 -9.47 13.85
N ALA A 212 -20.65 -9.12 13.42
CA ALA A 212 -21.01 -8.98 12.00
C ALA A 212 -20.04 -8.06 11.23
N ARG A 213 -19.48 -7.04 11.88
CA ARG A 213 -18.49 -6.10 11.28
C ARG A 213 -17.05 -6.37 11.72
N THR A 214 -16.78 -7.40 12.53
CA THR A 214 -15.41 -7.72 12.99
C THR A 214 -14.48 -8.08 11.84
N PRO A 215 -14.90 -8.87 10.82
CA PRO A 215 -14.04 -9.17 9.68
C PRO A 215 -13.50 -7.91 8.99
N LEU A 216 -14.37 -6.97 8.66
CA LEU A 216 -14.02 -5.68 8.06
C LEU A 216 -13.06 -4.86 8.94
N ARG A 217 -13.37 -4.75 10.25
CA ARG A 217 -12.58 -3.98 11.19
C ARG A 217 -11.18 -4.55 11.37
N VAL A 218 -11.05 -5.88 11.42
CA VAL A 218 -9.76 -6.56 11.55
C VAL A 218 -8.93 -6.38 10.29
N ALA A 219 -9.53 -6.54 9.09
CA ALA A 219 -8.82 -6.32 7.83
C ALA A 219 -8.23 -4.90 7.76
N LYS A 220 -9.02 -3.87 8.06
CA LYS A 220 -8.56 -2.47 8.12
C LYS A 220 -7.47 -2.27 9.17
N ALA A 221 -7.63 -2.85 10.35
CA ALA A 221 -6.64 -2.72 11.44
C ALA A 221 -5.30 -3.34 11.07
N LEU A 222 -5.30 -4.52 10.46
CA LEU A 222 -4.08 -5.19 10.02
C LEU A 222 -3.36 -4.38 8.95
N ASP A 223 -4.06 -3.85 7.95
CA ASP A 223 -3.47 -2.99 6.94
C ASP A 223 -2.83 -1.74 7.54
N PHE A 224 -3.53 -1.06 8.47
CA PHE A 224 -2.99 0.09 9.16
C PHE A 224 -1.75 -0.28 10.00
N LEU A 225 -1.81 -1.37 10.75
CA LEU A 225 -0.72 -1.80 11.62
C LEU A 225 0.49 -2.36 10.84
N THR A 226 0.33 -2.67 9.57
CA THR A 226 1.41 -3.15 8.68
C THR A 226 1.75 -2.19 7.55
N SER A 227 1.19 -0.99 7.56
CA SER A 227 1.38 0.03 6.51
C SER A 227 2.84 0.46 6.30
N GLY A 228 3.70 0.24 7.29
CA GLY A 228 5.12 0.52 7.18
C GLY A 228 5.86 -0.30 6.13
N TYR A 229 5.31 -1.44 5.66
CA TYR A 229 5.88 -2.18 4.54
C TYR A 229 5.77 -1.44 3.20
N GLU A 230 4.85 -0.51 3.11
CA GLU A 230 4.56 0.28 1.91
C GLU A 230 5.30 1.63 1.89
N MET A 231 5.91 2.02 3.02
CA MET A 231 6.63 3.28 3.18
C MET A 231 8.09 3.12 2.79
N THR A 232 8.65 4.14 2.13
CA THR A 232 10.08 4.25 1.85
C THR A 232 10.72 5.41 2.61
N LEU A 233 12.01 5.29 2.90
CA LEU A 233 12.76 6.35 3.59
C LEU A 233 12.76 7.65 2.78
N GLU A 234 12.88 7.56 1.47
CA GLU A 234 12.91 8.71 0.54
C GLU A 234 11.60 9.49 0.59
N GLU A 235 10.46 8.81 0.55
CA GLU A 235 9.13 9.43 0.65
C GLU A 235 8.93 10.11 2.01
N ILE A 236 9.42 9.48 3.09
CA ILE A 236 9.32 10.06 4.44
C ILE A 236 10.15 11.33 4.55
N VAL A 237 11.41 11.27 4.13
CA VAL A 237 12.33 12.40 4.22
C VAL A 237 11.87 13.56 3.33
N ASN A 238 11.44 13.27 2.09
CA ASN A 238 10.79 14.20 1.15
C ASN A 238 11.33 15.65 1.22
N ASN A 239 12.62 15.85 0.90
CA ASN A 239 13.32 17.15 0.91
C ASN A 239 13.31 17.92 2.26
N ALA A 240 13.00 17.26 3.37
CA ALA A 240 13.00 17.88 4.70
C ALA A 240 14.35 17.68 5.43
N ILE A 241 15.45 17.67 4.69
CA ILE A 241 16.81 17.80 5.18
C ILE A 241 17.27 19.23 4.87
N PHE A 242 17.80 19.90 5.86
CA PHE A 242 18.21 21.29 5.79
C PHE A 242 19.68 21.40 6.15
N GLU A 243 20.40 22.31 5.48
CA GLU A 243 21.74 22.72 5.91
C GLU A 243 21.65 23.46 7.26
N SER A 244 22.61 23.20 8.12
CA SER A 244 22.65 23.81 9.46
C SER A 244 24.05 23.80 10.02
N ASP A 245 24.42 24.91 10.65
CA ASP A 245 25.69 25.05 11.39
C ASP A 245 25.61 24.42 12.80
N ALA A 246 24.48 23.76 13.14
CA ALA A 246 24.35 23.09 14.43
C ALA A 246 25.32 21.91 14.50
N ASP A 247 26.12 21.87 15.54
CA ASP A 247 27.11 20.83 15.86
C ASP A 247 26.78 20.08 17.16
N GLU A 248 25.82 20.62 17.93
CA GLU A 248 25.31 19.98 19.15
C GLU A 248 24.39 18.80 18.87
N MET A 249 24.29 17.89 19.85
CA MET A 249 23.42 16.74 19.80
C MET A 249 21.95 17.15 19.64
N VAL A 250 21.28 16.56 18.66
CA VAL A 250 19.82 16.67 18.51
C VAL A 250 19.16 15.41 19.08
N VAL A 251 18.22 15.57 20.00
CA VAL A 251 17.47 14.46 20.63
C VAL A 251 15.99 14.68 20.44
N VAL A 252 15.31 13.64 19.93
CA VAL A 252 13.86 13.56 19.88
C VAL A 252 13.43 12.40 20.77
N LYS A 253 12.76 12.70 21.87
CA LYS A 253 12.35 11.69 22.85
C LYS A 253 10.84 11.55 22.95
N ASP A 254 10.40 10.56 23.70
CA ASP A 254 8.99 10.23 23.92
C ASP A 254 8.19 9.98 22.63
N ILE A 255 8.85 9.50 21.58
CA ILE A 255 8.18 9.09 20.36
C ILE A 255 7.42 7.79 20.64
N GLU A 256 6.10 7.85 20.70
CA GLU A 256 5.28 6.66 20.87
C GLU A 256 5.38 5.76 19.64
N PHE A 257 5.44 4.45 19.87
CA PHE A 257 5.40 3.47 18.82
C PHE A 257 4.45 2.32 19.15
N TYR A 258 3.83 1.77 18.11
CA TYR A 258 2.96 0.59 18.17
C TYR A 258 3.38 -0.37 17.08
N SER A 259 3.60 -1.65 17.44
CA SER A 259 4.09 -2.67 16.52
C SER A 259 3.43 -4.02 16.81
N LEU A 260 3.56 -4.96 15.88
CA LEU A 260 3.11 -6.33 16.03
C LEU A 260 4.32 -7.26 16.18
N CYS A 261 4.33 -8.05 17.24
CA CYS A 261 5.34 -9.07 17.44
C CYS A 261 5.25 -10.12 16.33
N GLU A 262 6.32 -10.37 15.58
CA GLU A 262 6.31 -11.30 14.45
C GLU A 262 6.04 -12.75 14.85
N HIS A 263 6.31 -13.13 16.11
CA HIS A 263 6.10 -14.48 16.59
C HIS A 263 4.63 -14.82 16.88
N HIS A 264 3.81 -13.81 17.21
CA HIS A 264 2.45 -14.03 17.72
C HIS A 264 1.41 -13.10 17.11
N MET A 265 1.82 -12.10 16.33
CA MET A 265 0.97 -10.99 15.84
C MET A 265 0.26 -10.24 16.98
N LEU A 266 0.77 -10.34 18.20
CA LEU A 266 0.28 -9.57 19.35
C LEU A 266 1.02 -8.24 19.44
N PRO A 267 0.34 -7.17 19.88
CA PRO A 267 0.94 -5.86 19.98
C PRO A 267 2.11 -5.81 20.97
N PHE A 268 3.08 -4.97 20.65
CA PHE A 268 3.98 -4.37 21.61
C PHE A 268 4.09 -2.87 21.29
N PHE A 269 4.25 -2.07 22.32
CA PHE A 269 4.21 -0.63 22.21
C PHE A 269 5.06 0.00 23.29
N GLY A 270 5.38 1.26 23.10
CA GLY A 270 6.20 1.99 24.05
C GLY A 270 6.66 3.33 23.54
N LYS A 271 7.87 3.71 23.95
CA LYS A 271 8.49 4.97 23.59
C LYS A 271 9.88 4.77 23.00
N ALA A 272 10.22 5.60 22.03
CA ALA A 272 11.53 5.69 21.43
C ALA A 272 12.17 7.04 21.71
N ALA A 273 13.48 7.05 21.90
CA ALA A 273 14.31 8.24 21.83
C ALA A 273 15.32 8.05 20.70
N VAL A 274 15.40 9.03 19.82
CA VAL A 274 16.29 9.07 18.66
C VAL A 274 17.18 10.30 18.75
N ALA A 275 18.50 10.11 18.72
CA ALA A 275 19.46 11.19 18.73
C ALA A 275 20.43 11.08 17.54
N TYR A 276 20.92 12.21 17.08
CA TYR A 276 22.00 12.26 16.11
C TYR A 276 22.94 13.44 16.38
N LEU A 277 24.18 13.30 15.93
CA LEU A 277 25.19 14.36 15.94
C LEU A 277 25.23 14.94 14.52
N PRO A 278 24.75 16.17 14.30
CA PRO A 278 24.70 16.76 12.97
C PRO A 278 26.08 16.81 12.28
N ARG A 279 26.08 16.71 10.97
CA ARG A 279 27.26 16.91 10.11
C ARG A 279 26.87 17.87 8.99
N GLY A 280 26.65 19.14 9.37
CA GLY A 280 26.21 20.18 8.44
C GLY A 280 24.75 20.04 7.97
N ARG A 281 24.00 19.05 8.46
CA ARG A 281 22.61 18.82 8.05
C ARG A 281 21.74 18.37 9.24
N ILE A 282 20.48 18.83 9.22
CA ILE A 282 19.45 18.42 10.17
C ILE A 282 18.22 17.95 9.42
N ILE A 283 17.38 17.15 10.09
CA ILE A 283 16.12 16.64 9.54
C ILE A 283 14.92 17.27 10.27
N GLY A 284 13.84 17.50 9.53
CA GLY A 284 12.59 17.98 10.14
C GLY A 284 12.10 17.03 11.24
N LEU A 285 11.75 17.59 12.41
CA LEU A 285 11.34 16.85 13.62
C LEU A 285 10.30 15.75 13.34
N SER A 286 9.26 16.08 12.56
CA SER A 286 8.21 15.11 12.20
C SER A 286 8.70 13.92 11.38
N LYS A 287 9.85 14.05 10.71
CA LYS A 287 10.42 12.97 9.90
C LYS A 287 11.05 11.89 10.76
N VAL A 288 11.62 12.28 11.89
CA VAL A 288 12.17 11.32 12.88
C VAL A 288 11.05 10.43 13.40
N ALA A 289 9.92 11.01 13.81
CA ALA A 289 8.75 10.24 14.26
C ALA A 289 8.20 9.32 13.15
N ARG A 290 8.13 9.80 11.89
CA ARG A 290 7.68 8.99 10.76
C ARG A 290 8.63 7.85 10.41
N ILE A 291 9.94 7.99 10.62
CA ILE A 291 10.90 6.89 10.47
C ILE A 291 10.63 5.81 11.53
N VAL A 292 10.33 6.21 12.76
CA VAL A 292 9.92 5.28 13.82
C VAL A 292 8.64 4.55 13.40
N ASP A 293 7.62 5.25 12.93
CA ASP A 293 6.37 4.66 12.46
C ASP A 293 6.57 3.69 11.29
N MET A 294 7.38 4.06 10.29
CA MET A 294 7.66 3.23 9.12
C MET A 294 8.17 1.83 9.49
N PHE A 295 9.04 1.75 10.48
CA PHE A 295 9.58 0.47 10.93
C PHE A 295 8.71 -0.20 11.98
N SER A 296 8.00 0.55 12.81
CA SER A 296 7.10 0.00 13.84
C SER A 296 5.85 -0.63 13.24
N ARG A 297 5.31 -0.06 12.17
CA ARG A 297 4.11 -0.59 11.49
C ARG A 297 4.43 -1.77 10.57
N ARG A 298 5.03 -2.80 11.17
CA ARG A 298 5.43 -4.07 10.52
C ARG A 298 5.34 -5.20 11.53
N LEU A 299 5.51 -6.44 11.07
CA LEU A 299 5.81 -7.56 11.97
C LEU A 299 7.28 -7.45 12.41
N GLN A 300 7.51 -7.28 13.72
CA GLN A 300 8.82 -6.91 14.25
C GLN A 300 9.26 -7.72 15.47
N VAL A 301 10.57 -7.68 15.69
CA VAL A 301 11.19 -7.84 17.01
C VAL A 301 11.84 -6.52 17.39
N GLN A 302 11.79 -6.16 18.67
CA GLN A 302 12.21 -4.83 19.12
C GLN A 302 13.69 -4.54 18.84
N GLU A 303 14.55 -5.54 18.89
CA GLU A 303 15.99 -5.42 18.59
C GLU A 303 16.23 -5.03 17.12
N ARG A 304 15.52 -5.67 16.19
CA ARG A 304 15.61 -5.35 14.78
C ARG A 304 15.04 -3.96 14.49
N LEU A 305 13.87 -3.65 15.05
CA LEU A 305 13.23 -2.36 14.94
C LEU A 305 14.17 -1.22 15.35
N THR A 306 14.79 -1.34 16.51
CA THR A 306 15.74 -0.35 17.05
C THR A 306 16.92 -0.12 16.11
N ASN A 307 17.48 -1.20 15.55
CA ASN A 307 18.59 -1.12 14.60
C ASN A 307 18.18 -0.49 13.26
N GLN A 308 17.03 -0.86 12.71
CA GLN A 308 16.52 -0.31 11.46
C GLN A 308 16.27 1.19 11.55
N ILE A 309 15.73 1.69 12.67
CA ILE A 309 15.56 3.13 12.88
C ILE A 309 16.92 3.83 12.90
N ALA A 310 17.90 3.30 13.62
CA ALA A 310 19.24 3.90 13.69
C ALA A 310 19.93 3.94 12.31
N ASP A 311 19.82 2.85 11.55
CA ASP A 311 20.43 2.75 10.23
C ASP A 311 19.73 3.69 9.22
N ALA A 312 18.41 3.85 9.29
CA ALA A 312 17.67 4.77 8.44
C ALA A 312 18.01 6.24 8.71
N VAL A 313 18.17 6.64 9.99
CA VAL A 313 18.60 7.99 10.35
C VAL A 313 20.04 8.23 9.88
N ALA A 314 20.91 7.24 10.03
CA ALA A 314 22.28 7.32 9.53
C ALA A 314 22.31 7.45 8.00
N GLN A 315 21.51 6.68 7.28
CA GLN A 315 21.39 6.75 5.81
C GLN A 315 20.85 8.11 5.34
N ALA A 316 19.85 8.66 6.02
CA ALA A 316 19.21 9.91 5.62
C ALA A 316 20.13 11.13 5.80
N LEU A 317 20.89 11.20 6.92
CA LEU A 317 21.62 12.38 7.34
C LEU A 317 23.14 12.30 7.15
N ASP A 318 23.71 11.10 7.07
CA ASP A 318 25.17 10.88 7.18
C ASP A 318 25.78 11.65 8.37
N PRO A 319 25.27 11.50 9.60
CA PRO A 319 25.68 12.27 10.75
C PRO A 319 26.97 11.71 11.36
N HIS A 320 27.62 12.45 12.27
CA HIS A 320 28.76 11.95 13.02
C HIS A 320 28.43 10.77 13.93
N GLY A 321 27.16 10.59 14.28
CA GLY A 321 26.67 9.47 15.08
C GLY A 321 25.17 9.45 15.20
N VAL A 322 24.63 8.28 15.52
CA VAL A 322 23.21 8.05 15.81
C VAL A 322 23.08 7.21 17.07
N ALA A 323 22.11 7.53 17.91
CA ALA A 323 21.71 6.73 19.05
C ALA A 323 20.19 6.57 19.06
N VAL A 324 19.72 5.35 19.24
CA VAL A 324 18.29 5.03 19.38
C VAL A 324 18.14 4.17 20.63
N ILE A 325 17.17 4.52 21.47
CA ILE A 325 16.71 3.70 22.58
C ILE A 325 15.21 3.51 22.43
N MET A 326 14.77 2.29 22.68
CA MET A 326 13.34 1.96 22.72
C MET A 326 13.04 1.20 23.99
N GLU A 327 12.00 1.62 24.68
CA GLU A 327 11.40 0.89 25.79
C GLU A 327 10.00 0.46 25.41
N GLY A 328 9.71 -0.84 25.52
CA GLY A 328 8.44 -1.40 25.09
C GLY A 328 7.86 -2.43 26.02
N SER A 329 6.53 -2.44 26.10
CA SER A 329 5.71 -3.45 26.78
C SER A 329 5.15 -4.42 25.75
N HIS A 330 5.27 -5.73 26.01
CA HIS A 330 4.96 -6.79 25.06
C HIS A 330 3.76 -7.63 25.52
N PHE A 331 2.62 -7.53 24.81
CA PHE A 331 1.44 -8.35 25.16
C PHE A 331 1.67 -9.84 25.01
N CYS A 332 2.59 -10.26 24.13
CA CYS A 332 2.96 -11.68 24.04
C CYS A 332 3.60 -12.25 25.33
N MET A 333 4.15 -11.39 26.20
CA MET A 333 4.63 -11.75 27.53
C MET A 333 3.61 -11.47 28.64
N MET A 334 2.80 -10.40 28.50
CA MET A 334 1.93 -9.91 29.56
C MET A 334 0.64 -10.73 29.71
N MET A 335 -0.05 -11.01 28.59
CA MET A 335 -1.39 -11.62 28.61
C MET A 335 -1.39 -13.14 28.42
N ARG A 336 -0.26 -13.72 28.04
CA ARG A 336 -0.06 -15.17 27.85
C ARG A 336 1.40 -15.55 28.09
N GLY A 337 1.74 -16.85 28.00
CA GLY A 337 3.10 -17.35 28.21
C GLY A 337 3.54 -17.16 29.67
N VAL A 338 4.54 -16.32 29.90
CA VAL A 338 5.10 -16.10 31.26
C VAL A 338 4.27 -15.16 32.15
N GLN A 339 3.29 -14.45 31.58
CA GLN A 339 2.32 -13.60 32.29
C GLN A 339 2.97 -12.55 33.22
N LYS A 340 4.03 -11.89 32.76
CA LYS A 340 4.73 -10.84 33.52
C LYS A 340 4.28 -9.46 33.09
N GLN A 341 3.30 -8.90 33.77
CA GLN A 341 2.65 -7.63 33.39
C GLN A 341 3.52 -6.39 33.62
N GLY A 342 4.39 -6.39 34.62
CA GLY A 342 5.26 -5.27 34.97
C GLY A 342 6.63 -5.26 34.25
N SER A 343 6.86 -6.18 33.31
CA SER A 343 8.13 -6.22 32.57
C SER A 343 8.11 -5.32 31.36
N SER A 344 9.15 -4.48 31.21
CA SER A 344 9.45 -3.76 29.98
C SER A 344 10.74 -4.28 29.37
N MET A 345 10.88 -4.10 28.06
CA MET A 345 12.11 -4.41 27.32
C MET A 345 12.74 -3.12 26.84
N VAL A 346 14.03 -2.94 27.16
CA VAL A 346 14.82 -1.82 26.66
C VAL A 346 15.84 -2.32 25.63
N THR A 347 15.85 -1.70 24.47
CA THR A 347 16.83 -1.96 23.40
C THR A 347 17.53 -0.68 23.00
N SER A 348 18.79 -0.78 22.59
CA SER A 348 19.57 0.36 22.12
C SER A 348 20.36 0.03 20.86
N ALA A 349 20.47 1.02 19.98
CA ALA A 349 21.32 0.96 18.78
C ALA A 349 22.17 2.23 18.73
N ILE A 350 23.48 2.09 18.74
CA ILE A 350 24.46 3.19 18.85
C ILE A 350 25.44 3.10 17.69
N ARG A 351 25.66 4.23 17.00
CA ARG A 351 26.53 4.36 15.83
C ARG A 351 27.45 5.59 15.96
N GLY A 352 28.60 5.55 15.29
CA GLY A 352 29.52 6.70 15.16
C GLY A 352 29.97 7.26 16.52
N GLY A 353 29.94 8.59 16.68
CA GLY A 353 30.43 9.32 17.87
C GLY A 353 29.85 8.83 19.19
N PHE A 354 28.58 8.46 19.22
CA PHE A 354 27.97 7.88 20.44
C PHE A 354 28.61 6.54 20.84
N ARG A 355 29.17 5.79 19.89
CA ARG A 355 29.83 4.52 20.18
C ARG A 355 31.28 4.73 20.60
N THR A 356 31.95 5.69 19.99
CA THR A 356 33.39 5.90 20.17
C THR A 356 33.73 6.82 21.34
N ASP A 357 32.88 7.79 21.69
CA ASP A 357 33.08 8.70 22.84
C ASP A 357 32.12 8.36 23.98
N PRO A 358 32.64 7.91 25.13
CA PRO A 358 31.83 7.63 26.32
C PRO A 358 31.12 8.85 26.90
N ARG A 359 31.67 10.07 26.72
CA ARG A 359 31.08 11.32 27.24
C ARG A 359 29.82 11.69 26.45
N THR A 360 29.91 11.67 25.12
CA THR A 360 28.77 11.88 24.24
C THR A 360 27.65 10.88 24.52
N ARG A 361 28.01 9.62 24.76
CA ARG A 361 27.02 8.61 25.14
C ARG A 361 26.41 8.88 26.52
N ALA A 362 27.18 9.32 27.50
CA ALA A 362 26.68 9.66 28.83
C ALA A 362 25.72 10.84 28.80
N GLU A 363 26.05 11.89 28.07
CA GLU A 363 25.20 13.05 27.81
C GLU A 363 23.85 12.65 27.19
N PHE A 364 23.86 11.78 26.18
CA PHE A 364 22.62 11.26 25.58
C PHE A 364 21.73 10.58 26.63
N PHE A 365 22.31 9.71 27.47
CA PHE A 365 21.55 9.05 28.54
C PHE A 365 21.01 10.02 29.59
N GLU A 366 21.74 11.08 29.89
CA GLU A 366 21.26 12.13 30.79
C GLU A 366 20.07 12.89 30.18
N LEU A 367 20.15 13.30 28.91
CA LEU A 367 19.08 14.03 28.22
C LEU A 367 17.77 13.24 28.08
N ILE A 368 17.83 11.93 27.92
CA ILE A 368 16.62 11.11 27.79
C ILE A 368 15.98 10.76 29.14
N ASN A 369 16.72 10.84 30.25
CA ASN A 369 16.22 10.55 31.59
C ASN A 369 15.64 11.79 32.32
N HIS A 370 15.77 12.95 31.74
CA HIS A 370 15.16 14.23 32.16
C HIS A 370 13.85 14.47 31.39
#